data_569edbed3c7620dd3c90a844189814b3
#
_entry.id   569edbed3c7620dd3c90a844189814b3
#
_cell.length_a   1.000
_cell.length_b   1.000
_cell.length_c   1.000
_cell.angle_alpha   90.00
_cell.angle_beta   90.00
_cell.angle_gamma   90.00
#
_symmetry.space_group_name_H-M   'P 1'
#
loop_
_entity.id
_entity.type
_entity.pdbx_description
1 polymer ?
#
loop_
_entity_poly.entity_id
_entity_poly.type
_entity_poly.pdbx_seq_one_letter_code
_entity_poly.pdbx_strand_id
1 'polypeptide(L)'
;MLIIGSHVSFNKKEQLIGSVKEALSYNANTFMFYTGAPQNTNRASIDDSITLSALELMKKNNIDLKNVVVHAPYIVNPANNSNFDFNVNFLKQEIDRVESLGVTKLVLHPGSYVKLTHDEGIKNIIDTLNQVIRKDMPVKILLETMSGKGTELGTNFDDLKYIIDNIEYNKNVGICLDTCHLNDAG
;
A
#
# COMPACT_ATOMS: atom_id res chain seq x y z
N MET A 1 -6.45 -21.20 -10.86
CA MET A 1 -7.70 -20.45 -10.53
C MET A 1 -7.39 -18.98 -10.63
N LEU A 2 -8.27 -18.18 -11.24
CA LEU A 2 -8.14 -16.72 -11.29
C LEU A 2 -8.27 -16.15 -9.87
N ILE A 3 -7.34 -15.27 -9.47
CA ILE A 3 -7.40 -14.51 -8.22
C ILE A 3 -8.06 -13.18 -8.54
N ILE A 4 -9.25 -12.95 -8.02
CA ILE A 4 -10.05 -11.77 -8.31
C ILE A 4 -10.79 -11.29 -7.05
N GLY A 5 -10.83 -9.99 -6.86
CA GLY A 5 -11.50 -9.35 -5.73
C GLY A 5 -11.79 -7.88 -5.99
N SER A 6 -12.18 -7.21 -4.93
CA SER A 6 -12.48 -5.78 -4.95
C SER A 6 -11.81 -5.05 -3.79
N HIS A 7 -11.83 -3.74 -3.84
CA HIS A 7 -11.55 -2.91 -2.69
C HIS A 7 -12.74 -3.02 -1.71
N VAL A 8 -12.47 -3.32 -0.44
CA VAL A 8 -13.47 -3.51 0.61
C VAL A 8 -13.23 -2.56 1.78
N SER A 9 -14.24 -2.40 2.62
CA SER A 9 -14.16 -1.55 3.80
C SER A 9 -13.34 -2.21 4.93
N PHE A 10 -12.75 -1.37 5.79
CA PHE A 10 -12.12 -1.76 7.04
C PHE A 10 -12.55 -0.75 8.11
N ASN A 11 -13.52 -1.10 8.92
CA ASN A 11 -14.06 -0.25 9.96
C ASN A 11 -13.49 -0.60 11.35
N LYS A 12 -13.57 0.32 12.28
CA LYS A 12 -13.03 0.16 13.64
C LYS A 12 -13.62 -1.04 14.40
N LYS A 13 -14.90 -1.37 14.15
CA LYS A 13 -15.63 -2.39 14.92
C LYS A 13 -15.34 -3.81 14.45
N GLU A 14 -15.34 -4.03 13.15
CA GLU A 14 -15.19 -5.36 12.56
C GLU A 14 -13.80 -5.61 11.97
N GLN A 15 -13.02 -4.57 11.71
CA GLN A 15 -11.66 -4.66 11.20
C GLN A 15 -11.53 -5.69 10.04
N LEU A 16 -10.51 -6.55 10.07
CA LEU A 16 -10.24 -7.51 9.02
C LEU A 16 -11.40 -8.49 8.79
N ILE A 17 -12.13 -8.89 9.84
CA ILE A 17 -13.26 -9.84 9.65
C ILE A 17 -14.40 -9.21 8.85
N GLY A 18 -14.64 -7.90 9.01
CA GLY A 18 -15.59 -7.16 8.20
C GLY A 18 -15.19 -7.14 6.72
N SER A 19 -13.91 -6.87 6.45
CA SER A 19 -13.35 -6.92 5.09
C SER A 19 -13.52 -8.29 4.43
N VAL A 20 -13.24 -9.36 5.19
CA VAL A 20 -13.44 -10.75 4.69
C VAL A 20 -14.89 -11.04 4.36
N LYS A 21 -15.82 -10.66 5.25
CA LYS A 21 -17.27 -10.86 5.02
C LYS A 21 -17.74 -10.10 3.78
N GLU A 22 -17.28 -8.87 3.60
CA GLU A 22 -17.62 -8.05 2.43
C GLU A 22 -17.08 -8.69 1.15
N ALA A 23 -15.81 -9.13 1.13
CA ALA A 23 -15.24 -9.84 -0.02
C ALA A 23 -16.01 -11.12 -0.37
N LEU A 24 -16.40 -11.89 0.63
CA LEU A 24 -17.20 -13.11 0.43
C LEU A 24 -18.59 -12.80 -0.13
N SER A 25 -19.19 -11.67 0.22
CA SER A 25 -20.50 -11.26 -0.34
C SER A 25 -20.47 -11.00 -1.85
N TYR A 26 -19.27 -10.72 -2.38
CA TYR A 26 -19.02 -10.55 -3.83
C TYR A 26 -18.52 -11.82 -4.51
N ASN A 27 -18.45 -12.96 -3.80
CA ASN A 27 -17.81 -14.19 -4.25
C ASN A 27 -16.33 -14.00 -4.63
N ALA A 28 -15.67 -13.03 -4.03
CA ALA A 28 -14.25 -12.75 -4.24
C ALA A 28 -13.37 -13.78 -3.51
N ASN A 29 -12.18 -14.09 -4.07
CA ASN A 29 -11.19 -14.96 -3.46
C ASN A 29 -9.91 -14.22 -3.06
N THR A 30 -9.94 -12.89 -3.14
CA THR A 30 -8.97 -11.94 -2.59
C THR A 30 -9.64 -10.59 -2.39
N PHE A 31 -8.95 -9.64 -1.77
CA PHE A 31 -9.44 -8.27 -1.60
C PHE A 31 -8.30 -7.30 -1.30
N MET A 32 -8.59 -6.00 -1.46
CA MET A 32 -7.73 -4.89 -1.04
C MET A 32 -8.49 -4.00 -0.07
N PHE A 33 -7.80 -3.36 0.86
CA PHE A 33 -8.41 -2.44 1.83
C PHE A 33 -7.41 -1.41 2.37
N TYR A 34 -7.92 -0.32 2.96
CA TYR A 34 -7.15 0.59 3.79
C TYR A 34 -7.26 0.17 5.26
N THR A 35 -6.21 0.30 6.07
CA THR A 35 -6.25 -0.01 7.52
C THR A 35 -7.00 1.03 8.36
N GLY A 36 -7.58 2.03 7.72
CA GLY A 36 -8.36 3.14 8.27
C GLY A 36 -8.76 4.10 7.17
N ALA A 37 -9.37 5.23 7.49
CA ALA A 37 -9.79 6.20 6.47
C ALA A 37 -8.57 6.76 5.71
N PRO A 38 -8.56 6.69 4.36
CA PRO A 38 -7.36 7.05 3.58
C PRO A 38 -7.07 8.56 3.54
N GLN A 39 -8.03 9.40 3.94
CA GLN A 39 -7.94 10.85 3.96
C GLN A 39 -7.47 11.45 5.30
N ASN A 40 -7.19 10.62 6.31
CA ASN A 40 -6.74 11.10 7.62
C ASN A 40 -5.77 10.13 8.30
N THR A 41 -5.23 10.54 9.44
CA THR A 41 -4.25 9.77 10.22
C THR A 41 -4.87 8.94 11.35
N ASN A 42 -6.18 9.00 11.55
CA ASN A 42 -6.83 8.30 12.64
C ASN A 42 -6.78 6.78 12.41
N ARG A 43 -6.15 6.07 13.34
CA ARG A 43 -6.00 4.61 13.30
C ARG A 43 -6.49 4.00 14.61
N ALA A 44 -7.50 3.15 14.53
CA ALA A 44 -7.86 2.30 15.66
C ALA A 44 -6.78 1.24 15.89
N SER A 45 -6.53 0.83 17.12
CA SER A 45 -5.65 -0.30 17.40
C SER A 45 -6.16 -1.56 16.70
N ILE A 46 -5.26 -2.36 16.15
CA ILE A 46 -5.60 -3.67 15.62
C ILE A 46 -5.92 -4.59 16.80
N ASP A 47 -7.00 -5.35 16.69
CA ASP A 47 -7.43 -6.34 17.66
C ASP A 47 -7.03 -7.74 17.15
N ASP A 48 -6.14 -8.37 17.90
CA ASP A 48 -5.60 -9.69 17.54
C ASP A 48 -6.69 -10.77 17.49
N SER A 49 -7.69 -10.68 18.38
CA SER A 49 -8.79 -11.67 18.41
C SER A 49 -9.68 -11.57 17.16
N ILE A 50 -9.94 -10.35 16.70
CA ILE A 50 -10.67 -10.10 15.46
C ILE A 50 -9.83 -10.56 14.27
N THR A 51 -8.53 -10.29 14.27
CA THR A 51 -7.61 -10.72 13.22
C THR A 51 -7.57 -12.25 13.12
N LEU A 52 -7.42 -12.97 14.23
CA LEU A 52 -7.45 -14.44 14.25
C LEU A 52 -8.77 -15.00 13.70
N SER A 53 -9.90 -14.44 14.13
CA SER A 53 -11.22 -14.84 13.61
C SER A 53 -11.36 -14.60 12.11
N ALA A 54 -10.76 -13.51 11.61
CA ALA A 54 -10.73 -13.22 10.16
C ALA A 54 -9.91 -14.26 9.40
N LEU A 55 -8.72 -14.63 9.92
CA LEU A 55 -7.85 -15.63 9.30
C LEU A 55 -8.51 -17.01 9.26
N GLU A 56 -9.23 -17.40 10.31
CA GLU A 56 -10.03 -18.64 10.32
C GLU A 56 -11.13 -18.62 9.26
N LEU A 57 -11.86 -17.49 9.13
CA LEU A 57 -12.90 -17.32 8.13
C LEU A 57 -12.32 -17.37 6.70
N MET A 58 -11.15 -16.74 6.47
CA MET A 58 -10.44 -16.80 5.20
C MET A 58 -10.05 -18.24 4.85
N LYS A 59 -9.45 -18.96 5.80
CA LYS A 59 -9.05 -20.36 5.63
C LYS A 59 -10.25 -21.24 5.26
N LYS A 60 -11.38 -21.07 5.95
CA LYS A 60 -12.63 -21.82 5.69
C LYS A 60 -13.17 -21.59 4.26
N ASN A 61 -12.92 -20.41 3.69
CA ASN A 61 -13.42 -20.01 2.38
C ASN A 61 -12.36 -20.00 1.27
N ASN A 62 -11.19 -20.61 1.52
CA ASN A 62 -10.08 -20.69 0.56
C ASN A 62 -9.56 -19.32 0.08
N ILE A 63 -9.64 -18.29 0.90
CA ILE A 63 -8.98 -17.01 0.66
C ILE A 63 -7.55 -17.11 1.24
N ASP A 64 -6.56 -17.02 0.36
CA ASP A 64 -5.16 -17.06 0.77
C ASP A 64 -4.67 -15.65 1.13
N LEU A 65 -4.22 -15.47 2.37
CA LEU A 65 -3.74 -14.18 2.88
C LEU A 65 -2.61 -13.59 2.03
N LYS A 66 -1.79 -14.44 1.38
CA LYS A 66 -0.72 -13.97 0.48
C LYS A 66 -1.24 -13.18 -0.73
N ASN A 67 -2.52 -13.34 -1.08
CA ASN A 67 -3.15 -12.62 -2.20
C ASN A 67 -3.85 -11.33 -1.75
N VAL A 68 -4.02 -11.13 -0.44
CA VAL A 68 -4.61 -9.91 0.11
C VAL A 68 -3.63 -8.76 0.05
N VAL A 69 -4.12 -7.58 -0.20
CA VAL A 69 -3.33 -6.36 -0.38
C VAL A 69 -3.88 -5.25 0.51
N VAL A 70 -3.01 -4.52 1.18
CA VAL A 70 -3.34 -3.26 1.84
C VAL A 70 -2.92 -2.10 0.95
N HIS A 71 -3.70 -1.04 0.91
CA HIS A 71 -3.35 0.20 0.23
C HIS A 71 -2.96 1.26 1.27
N ALA A 72 -1.82 1.93 1.07
CA ALA A 72 -1.41 3.05 1.89
C ALA A 72 -2.34 4.25 1.67
N PRO A 73 -2.63 5.05 2.71
CA PRO A 73 -3.46 6.25 2.56
C PRO A 73 -2.86 7.27 1.60
N TYR A 74 -3.67 7.85 0.75
CA TYR A 74 -3.21 8.84 -0.25
C TYR A 74 -2.81 10.20 0.34
N ILE A 75 -2.96 10.41 1.67
CA ILE A 75 -2.38 11.57 2.36
C ILE A 75 -0.86 11.49 2.47
N VAL A 76 -0.28 10.31 2.29
CA VAL A 76 1.18 10.11 2.22
C VAL A 76 1.67 10.52 0.84
N ASN A 77 2.65 11.41 0.80
CA ASN A 77 3.26 11.88 -0.44
C ASN A 77 4.79 11.79 -0.37
N PRO A 78 5.37 10.61 -0.67
CA PRO A 78 6.81 10.41 -0.57
C PRO A 78 7.63 11.34 -1.49
N ALA A 79 7.07 11.77 -2.62
CA ALA A 79 7.75 12.64 -3.57
C ALA A 79 7.95 14.08 -3.07
N ASN A 80 7.28 14.48 -1.98
CA ASN A 80 7.38 15.83 -1.44
C ASN A 80 8.03 15.85 -0.06
N ASN A 81 9.17 16.53 0.06
CA ASN A 81 9.95 16.60 1.29
C ASN A 81 9.41 17.59 2.33
N SER A 82 8.42 18.43 2.01
CA SER A 82 7.86 19.39 2.98
C SER A 82 7.26 18.72 4.23
N ASN A 83 6.89 17.45 4.12
CA ASN A 83 6.34 16.62 5.18
C ASN A 83 7.14 15.31 5.36
N PHE A 84 8.46 15.34 5.15
CA PHE A 84 9.31 14.14 5.14
C PHE A 84 9.14 13.27 6.38
N ASP A 85 9.31 13.86 7.57
CA ASP A 85 9.19 13.12 8.83
C ASP A 85 7.79 12.54 9.03
N PHE A 86 6.75 13.27 8.62
CA PHE A 86 5.38 12.75 8.65
C PHE A 86 5.24 11.54 7.72
N ASN A 87 5.70 11.63 6.48
CA ASN A 87 5.62 10.53 5.52
C ASN A 87 6.34 9.28 6.03
N VAL A 88 7.57 9.44 6.54
CA VAL A 88 8.37 8.34 7.09
C VAL A 88 7.69 7.70 8.30
N ASN A 89 7.29 8.51 9.29
CA ASN A 89 6.69 7.98 10.53
C ASN A 89 5.34 7.32 10.29
N PHE A 90 4.51 7.92 9.42
CA PHE A 90 3.20 7.38 9.12
C PHE A 90 3.27 6.10 8.27
N LEU A 91 4.20 6.01 7.31
CA LEU A 91 4.44 4.78 6.57
C LEU A 91 4.97 3.66 7.47
N LYS A 92 5.86 3.94 8.40
CA LYS A 92 6.31 2.96 9.41
C LYS A 92 5.12 2.42 10.22
N GLN A 93 4.25 3.32 10.68
CA GLN A 93 3.03 2.93 11.40
C GLN A 93 2.10 2.05 10.53
N GLU A 94 1.91 2.40 9.25
CA GLU A 94 1.08 1.59 8.35
C GLU A 94 1.70 0.21 8.10
N ILE A 95 3.04 0.11 7.95
CA ILE A 95 3.74 -1.17 7.80
C ILE A 95 3.55 -2.04 9.05
N ASP A 96 3.74 -1.49 10.26
CA ASP A 96 3.55 -2.23 11.50
C ASP A 96 2.10 -2.76 11.62
N ARG A 97 1.13 -2.00 11.16
CA ARG A 97 -0.29 -2.42 11.10
C ARG A 97 -0.50 -3.55 10.10
N VAL A 98 0.10 -3.46 8.92
CA VAL A 98 0.05 -4.49 7.88
C VAL A 98 0.68 -5.80 8.40
N GLU A 99 1.81 -5.70 9.08
CA GLU A 99 2.48 -6.83 9.73
C GLU A 99 1.59 -7.48 10.81
N SER A 100 0.95 -6.69 11.67
CA SER A 100 0.06 -7.20 12.73
C SER A 100 -1.19 -7.90 12.18
N LEU A 101 -1.63 -7.55 10.95
CA LEU A 101 -2.69 -8.26 10.24
C LEU A 101 -2.19 -9.52 9.50
N GLY A 102 -0.87 -9.76 9.48
CA GLY A 102 -0.24 -10.87 8.76
C GLY A 102 -0.20 -10.66 7.24
N VAL A 103 -0.58 -9.49 6.73
CA VAL A 103 -0.53 -9.17 5.30
C VAL A 103 0.91 -8.80 4.90
N THR A 104 1.31 -9.14 3.69
CA THR A 104 2.70 -8.96 3.22
C THR A 104 2.84 -7.99 2.05
N LYS A 105 1.78 -7.28 1.68
CA LYS A 105 1.75 -6.36 0.54
C LYS A 105 1.10 -5.04 0.92
N LEU A 106 1.82 -3.94 0.67
CA LEU A 106 1.34 -2.58 0.86
C LEU A 106 1.52 -1.80 -0.44
N VAL A 107 0.43 -1.45 -1.12
CA VAL A 107 0.45 -0.56 -2.29
C VAL A 107 0.65 0.87 -1.83
N LEU A 108 1.51 1.59 -2.52
CA LEU A 108 1.86 2.97 -2.22
C LEU A 108 1.90 3.81 -3.51
N HIS A 109 1.17 4.90 -3.55
CA HIS A 109 1.35 5.93 -4.57
C HIS A 109 2.75 6.54 -4.43
N PRO A 110 3.57 6.63 -5.50
CA PRO A 110 4.86 7.32 -5.44
C PRO A 110 4.74 8.77 -4.99
N GLY A 111 3.60 9.41 -5.30
CA GLY A 111 3.27 10.76 -4.90
C GLY A 111 3.49 11.80 -6.01
N SER A 112 3.50 13.06 -5.61
CA SER A 112 3.59 14.21 -6.50
C SER A 112 4.66 15.17 -6.00
N TYR A 113 5.52 15.68 -6.89
CA TYR A 113 6.60 16.60 -6.52
C TYR A 113 6.13 18.06 -6.33
N VAL A 114 4.89 18.38 -6.67
CA VAL A 114 4.18 19.65 -6.44
C VAL A 114 4.95 20.88 -6.96
N LYS A 115 5.81 21.50 -6.14
CA LYS A 115 6.62 22.70 -6.50
C LYS A 115 8.10 22.39 -6.71
N LEU A 116 8.48 21.13 -6.53
CA LEU A 116 9.86 20.67 -6.75
C LEU A 116 10.06 20.32 -8.22
N THR A 117 11.27 19.91 -8.58
CA THR A 117 11.56 19.30 -9.87
C THR A 117 11.22 17.81 -9.85
N HIS A 118 11.08 17.20 -11.03
CA HIS A 118 10.91 15.76 -11.21
C HIS A 118 12.00 14.96 -10.47
N ASP A 119 13.27 15.33 -10.66
CA ASP A 119 14.41 14.61 -10.08
C ASP A 119 14.45 14.75 -8.55
N GLU A 120 14.07 15.91 -8.00
CA GLU A 120 13.93 16.09 -6.55
C GLU A 120 12.81 15.20 -6.00
N GLY A 121 11.71 15.07 -6.73
CA GLY A 121 10.61 14.19 -6.35
C GLY A 121 11.04 12.71 -6.32
N ILE A 122 11.74 12.24 -7.35
CA ILE A 122 12.32 10.89 -7.40
C ILE A 122 13.27 10.66 -6.23
N LYS A 123 14.17 11.59 -5.96
CA LYS A 123 15.09 11.51 -4.82
C LYS A 123 14.35 11.42 -3.49
N ASN A 124 13.30 12.22 -3.29
CA ASN A 124 12.52 12.20 -2.05
C ASN A 124 11.81 10.85 -1.83
N ILE A 125 11.32 10.21 -2.90
CA ILE A 125 10.74 8.85 -2.82
C ILE A 125 11.82 7.87 -2.34
N ILE A 126 13.01 7.89 -2.95
CA ILE A 126 14.13 7.02 -2.59
C ILE A 126 14.53 7.25 -1.13
N ASP A 127 14.72 8.50 -0.72
CA ASP A 127 15.10 8.86 0.65
C ASP A 127 14.03 8.40 1.67
N THR A 128 12.74 8.61 1.37
CA THR A 128 11.63 8.17 2.21
C THR A 128 11.62 6.65 2.36
N LEU A 129 11.71 5.92 1.25
CA LEU A 129 11.66 4.46 1.26
C LEU A 129 12.89 3.84 1.95
N ASN A 130 14.08 4.41 1.77
CA ASN A 130 15.29 3.97 2.50
C ASN A 130 15.20 4.20 4.02
N GLN A 131 14.40 5.17 4.49
CA GLN A 131 14.12 5.36 5.92
C GLN A 131 13.06 4.41 6.48
N VAL A 132 12.21 3.88 5.62
CA VAL A 132 11.03 3.08 6.01
C VAL A 132 11.30 1.58 5.86
N ILE A 133 11.96 1.17 4.79
CA ILE A 133 12.26 -0.23 4.50
C ILE A 133 13.44 -0.69 5.35
N ARG A 134 13.27 -1.80 6.05
CA ARG A 134 14.31 -2.40 6.87
C ARG A 134 14.68 -3.80 6.35
N LYS A 135 15.86 -4.24 6.68
CA LYS A 135 16.30 -5.60 6.39
C LYS A 135 15.32 -6.61 7.01
N ASP A 136 15.01 -7.65 6.26
CA ASP A 136 14.12 -8.74 6.67
C ASP A 136 12.67 -8.32 7.01
N MET A 137 12.23 -7.17 6.50
CA MET A 137 10.84 -6.73 6.62
C MET A 137 9.91 -7.69 5.88
N PRO A 138 8.85 -8.22 6.53
CA PRO A 138 7.95 -9.19 5.90
C PRO A 138 7.02 -8.55 4.86
N VAL A 139 6.82 -7.22 4.94
CA VAL A 139 5.97 -6.47 4.02
C VAL A 139 6.76 -6.00 2.80
N LYS A 140 6.21 -6.23 1.62
CA LYS A 140 6.69 -5.67 0.36
C LYS A 140 5.88 -4.42 0.03
N ILE A 141 6.56 -3.29 -0.23
CA ILE A 141 5.94 -2.07 -0.74
C ILE A 141 5.81 -2.20 -2.26
N LEU A 142 4.61 -1.96 -2.77
CA LEU A 142 4.30 -2.00 -4.20
C LEU A 142 4.04 -0.58 -4.67
N LEU A 143 4.97 0.00 -5.41
CA LEU A 143 4.78 1.30 -6.03
C LEU A 143 3.72 1.18 -7.13
N GLU A 144 2.69 2.00 -7.04
CA GLU A 144 1.59 2.00 -8.01
C GLU A 144 1.95 2.80 -9.26
N THR A 145 1.56 2.31 -10.43
CA THR A 145 1.62 3.09 -11.65
C THR A 145 0.57 4.20 -11.60
N MET A 146 0.97 5.44 -11.93
CA MET A 146 0.15 6.64 -11.78
C MET A 146 -0.28 7.22 -13.12
N SER A 147 -1.35 8.02 -13.11
CA SER A 147 -1.95 8.62 -14.30
C SER A 147 -1.21 9.87 -14.81
N GLY A 148 -0.32 10.46 -14.02
CA GLY A 148 0.41 11.66 -14.40
C GLY A 148 -0.39 12.96 -14.23
N LYS A 149 -1.44 12.95 -13.44
CA LYS A 149 -2.20 14.19 -13.15
C LYS A 149 -1.32 15.19 -12.39
N GLY A 150 -1.20 16.38 -12.94
CA GLY A 150 -0.37 17.45 -12.36
C GLY A 150 1.11 17.06 -12.36
N THR A 151 1.67 16.75 -11.19
CA THR A 151 3.08 16.44 -10.98
C THR A 151 3.28 15.06 -10.34
N GLU A 152 2.36 14.13 -10.59
CA GLU A 152 2.48 12.73 -10.13
C GLU A 152 3.68 12.03 -10.76
N LEU A 153 4.37 11.23 -9.94
CA LEU A 153 5.46 10.34 -10.35
C LEU A 153 4.98 8.88 -10.44
N GLY A 154 5.74 8.04 -11.14
CA GLY A 154 5.35 6.64 -11.36
C GLY A 154 4.52 6.44 -12.64
N THR A 155 4.56 7.38 -13.57
CA THR A 155 3.85 7.35 -14.84
C THR A 155 4.57 6.53 -15.91
N ASN A 156 5.84 6.24 -15.70
CA ASN A 156 6.67 5.46 -16.62
C ASN A 156 7.51 4.43 -15.85
N PHE A 157 7.88 3.36 -16.55
CA PHE A 157 8.64 2.26 -15.95
C PHE A 157 10.10 2.59 -15.70
N ASP A 158 10.69 3.56 -16.40
CA ASP A 158 12.10 3.95 -16.22
C ASP A 158 12.26 4.64 -14.85
N ASP A 159 11.35 5.54 -14.48
CA ASP A 159 11.33 6.18 -13.16
C ASP A 159 11.13 5.14 -12.05
N LEU A 160 10.16 4.24 -12.19
CA LEU A 160 9.90 3.20 -11.22
C LEU A 160 11.10 2.27 -11.06
N LYS A 161 11.74 1.89 -12.16
CA LYS A 161 12.96 1.10 -12.15
C LYS A 161 14.08 1.84 -11.45
N TYR A 162 14.31 3.12 -11.78
CA TYR A 162 15.35 3.94 -11.15
C TYR A 162 15.13 4.06 -9.63
N ILE A 163 13.90 4.30 -9.18
CA ILE A 163 13.56 4.31 -7.76
C ILE A 163 13.95 2.98 -7.11
N ILE A 164 13.48 1.86 -7.65
CA ILE A 164 13.70 0.52 -7.09
C ILE A 164 15.19 0.18 -7.04
N ASP A 165 15.95 0.49 -8.09
CA ASP A 165 17.39 0.20 -8.16
C ASP A 165 18.21 0.99 -7.11
N ASN A 166 17.69 2.13 -6.62
CA ASN A 166 18.35 2.96 -5.63
C ASN A 166 17.83 2.75 -4.19
N ILE A 167 17.00 1.73 -3.95
CA ILE A 167 16.58 1.31 -2.61
C ILE A 167 17.58 0.28 -2.06
N GLU A 168 18.08 0.49 -0.85
CA GLU A 168 19.05 -0.39 -0.19
C GLU A 168 18.53 -1.84 -0.07
N TYR A 169 17.28 -1.99 0.39
CA TYR A 169 16.62 -3.29 0.52
C TYR A 169 15.55 -3.49 -0.57
N ASN A 170 15.96 -3.34 -1.83
CA ASN A 170 15.05 -3.33 -2.98
C ASN A 170 14.26 -4.62 -3.21
N LYS A 171 14.66 -5.74 -2.60
CA LYS A 171 13.86 -6.98 -2.59
C LYS A 171 12.48 -6.80 -1.94
N ASN A 172 12.36 -5.80 -1.07
CA ASN A 172 11.12 -5.43 -0.41
C ASN A 172 10.30 -4.41 -1.20
N VAL A 173 10.67 -4.11 -2.44
CA VAL A 173 9.91 -3.22 -3.32
C VAL A 173 9.46 -3.98 -4.56
N GLY A 174 8.30 -3.63 -5.08
CA GLY A 174 7.73 -4.13 -6.32
C GLY A 174 6.84 -3.08 -6.97
N ILE A 175 6.06 -3.48 -7.96
CA ILE A 175 5.15 -2.60 -8.70
C ILE A 175 3.73 -3.14 -8.57
N CYS A 176 2.76 -2.25 -8.38
CA CYS A 176 1.33 -2.48 -8.57
C CYS A 176 0.92 -1.82 -9.89
N LEU A 177 0.43 -2.60 -10.84
CA LEU A 177 -0.07 -2.08 -12.11
C LEU A 177 -1.54 -1.68 -11.94
N ASP A 178 -1.83 -0.38 -12.02
CA ASP A 178 -3.19 0.12 -12.18
C ASP A 178 -3.45 0.39 -13.67
N THR A 179 -4.35 -0.39 -14.25
CA THR A 179 -4.63 -0.31 -15.70
C THR A 179 -5.39 0.94 -16.09
N CYS A 180 -6.15 1.53 -15.17
CA CYS A 180 -6.81 2.82 -15.39
C CYS A 180 -5.79 3.95 -15.45
N HIS A 181 -4.86 3.97 -14.48
CA HIS A 181 -3.77 4.94 -14.46
C HIS A 181 -2.86 4.81 -15.70
N LEU A 182 -2.49 3.59 -16.07
CA LEU A 182 -1.68 3.36 -17.26
C LEU A 182 -2.38 3.83 -18.55
N ASN A 183 -3.69 3.62 -18.66
CA ASN A 183 -4.46 4.12 -19.80
C ASN A 183 -4.50 5.65 -19.84
N ASP A 184 -4.60 6.30 -18.69
CA ASP A 184 -4.63 7.77 -18.60
C ASP A 184 -3.25 8.40 -18.85
N ALA A 185 -2.18 7.68 -18.56
CA ALA A 185 -0.80 8.12 -18.79
C ALA A 185 -0.36 8.04 -20.26
N GLY A 186 -1.04 7.27 -21.12
CA GLY A 186 -0.79 7.13 -22.57
C GLY A 186 -0.28 5.76 -22.98
#